data_5f8a2e4fdfa347fba2490b5d4aa2aadd
#
_entry.id   5f8a2e4fdfa347fba2490b5d4aa2aadd
#
_cell.length_a   1.000
_cell.length_b   1.000
_cell.length_c   1.000
_cell.angle_alpha   90.00
_cell.angle_beta   90.00
_cell.angle_gamma   90.00
#
_symmetry.space_group_name_H-M   'P 1'
#
loop_
_entity.id
_entity.type
_entity.pdbx_description
1 polymer ?
#
loop_
_entity_poly.entity_id
_entity_poly.type
_entity_poly.pdbx_seq_one_letter_code
_entity_poly.pdbx_strand_id
1 'polypeptide(L)'
;MNASVFSAAFLLLSLASSAVYAALSDEVSDPPDVPKLNTQPWVPARYKAVRENLLGKECGILFVGDSITECWEREGAALWKRLFVPMKAVNFGVSGDRTDSMLWRMEDTELAVRTSPRYCILLAGTNNIGLWKGRQPAEQTVKGIREIAVRLLKRFPETRLILMEVTPYGPDPDSPLRRRQEEINRLLRRLELPRTTILSINGSLLKPDGTFREGMFKDHVHLTEKGYLAWADALLPLLNGEG
;
A
#
# COMPACT_ATOMS: atom_id res chain seq x y z
N MET A 1 31.73 18.23 50.54
CA MET A 1 31.89 18.79 49.19
C MET A 1 31.29 17.79 48.23
N ASN A 2 30.15 18.19 47.64
CA ASN A 2 29.59 17.86 46.36
C ASN A 2 29.06 16.44 46.05
N ALA A 3 27.93 16.09 46.68
CA ALA A 3 27.02 15.06 46.16
C ALA A 3 25.85 15.63 45.29
N SER A 4 25.71 16.98 45.22
CA SER A 4 24.56 17.65 44.57
C SER A 4 24.76 18.00 43.10
N VAL A 5 25.96 17.90 42.53
CA VAL A 5 26.24 18.29 41.14
C VAL A 5 26.01 17.12 40.16
N PHE A 6 26.14 15.87 40.60
CA PHE A 6 25.90 14.71 39.75
C PHE A 6 24.41 14.40 39.51
N SER A 7 23.52 14.83 40.40
CA SER A 7 22.07 14.54 40.26
C SER A 7 21.38 15.45 39.27
N ALA A 8 21.86 16.69 39.07
CA ALA A 8 21.25 17.64 38.13
C ALA A 8 21.58 17.34 36.66
N ALA A 9 22.80 16.84 36.40
CA ALA A 9 23.21 16.49 35.01
C ALA A 9 22.49 15.23 34.49
N PHE A 10 22.22 14.25 35.35
CA PHE A 10 21.45 13.06 34.97
C PHE A 10 19.96 13.37 34.74
N LEU A 11 19.38 14.31 35.46
CA LEU A 11 17.99 14.74 35.28
C LEU A 11 17.80 15.56 34.01
N LEU A 12 18.77 16.40 33.65
CA LEU A 12 18.74 17.20 32.41
C LEU A 12 18.94 16.33 31.17
N LEU A 13 19.76 15.29 31.20
CA LEU A 13 19.90 14.32 30.09
C LEU A 13 18.66 13.45 29.92
N SER A 14 17.99 13.08 31.00
CA SER A 14 16.74 12.29 30.92
C SER A 14 15.55 13.12 30.41
N LEU A 15 15.48 14.41 30.75
CA LEU A 15 14.46 15.35 30.27
C LEU A 15 14.69 15.73 28.80
N ALA A 16 15.94 15.89 28.37
CA ALA A 16 16.26 16.13 26.97
C ALA A 16 15.96 14.90 26.12
N SER A 17 16.22 13.69 26.62
CA SER A 17 15.88 12.42 25.95
C SER A 17 14.38 12.23 25.83
N SER A 18 13.59 12.51 26.87
CA SER A 18 12.14 12.39 26.85
C SER A 18 11.48 13.47 25.99
N ALA A 19 11.99 14.69 25.94
CA ALA A 19 11.49 15.75 25.06
C ALA A 19 11.82 15.50 23.59
N VAL A 20 13.00 14.96 23.29
CA VAL A 20 13.35 14.52 21.93
C VAL A 20 12.53 13.30 21.51
N TYR A 21 12.25 12.37 22.42
CA TYR A 21 11.38 11.22 22.16
C TYR A 21 9.92 11.65 21.98
N ALA A 22 9.42 12.61 22.76
CA ALA A 22 8.10 13.21 22.63
C ALA A 22 7.97 13.99 21.31
N ALA A 23 8.97 14.82 20.95
CA ALA A 23 8.99 15.54 19.66
C ALA A 23 9.10 14.59 18.44
N LEU A 24 9.71 13.42 18.59
CA LEU A 24 9.74 12.37 17.57
C LEU A 24 8.44 11.57 17.52
N SER A 25 7.68 11.49 18.63
CA SER A 25 6.37 10.82 18.67
C SER A 25 5.25 11.69 18.10
N ASP A 26 5.31 13.01 18.19
CA ASP A 26 4.31 13.93 17.66
C ASP A 26 4.29 13.99 16.13
N GLU A 27 5.38 13.60 15.43
CA GLU A 27 5.43 13.54 13.97
C GLU A 27 4.83 12.26 13.34
N VAL A 28 4.47 11.25 14.15
CA VAL A 28 3.88 9.97 13.70
C VAL A 28 2.44 9.82 14.22
N SER A 29 1.72 10.93 14.38
CA SER A 29 0.43 10.99 15.08
C SER A 29 -0.78 10.47 14.31
N ASP A 30 -0.66 10.18 13.01
CA ASP A 30 -1.80 9.70 12.21
C ASP A 30 -1.88 8.17 12.22
N PRO A 31 -2.84 7.57 12.95
CA PRO A 31 -3.02 6.12 12.95
C PRO A 31 -3.36 5.63 11.54
N PRO A 32 -2.60 4.68 10.97
CA PRO A 32 -2.80 4.23 9.59
C PRO A 32 -4.06 3.40 9.37
N ASP A 33 -4.76 3.05 10.43
CA ASP A 33 -6.03 2.32 10.45
C ASP A 33 -7.25 3.21 10.75
N VAL A 34 -7.05 4.53 10.87
CA VAL A 34 -8.13 5.52 11.06
C VAL A 34 -8.31 6.31 9.76
N PRO A 35 -9.53 6.36 9.20
CA PRO A 35 -9.82 7.06 7.95
C PRO A 35 -9.42 8.54 7.99
N LYS A 36 -8.64 8.99 7.00
CA LYS A 36 -8.21 10.37 6.86
C LYS A 36 -8.10 10.79 5.40
N LEU A 37 -8.74 11.91 5.04
CA LEU A 37 -8.69 12.46 3.69
C LEU A 37 -7.25 12.78 3.26
N ASN A 38 -6.87 12.34 2.07
CA ASN A 38 -5.64 12.79 1.41
C ASN A 38 -5.88 14.17 0.79
N THR A 39 -5.14 15.17 1.27
CA THR A 39 -5.29 16.58 0.87
C THR A 39 -4.31 17.03 -0.20
N GLN A 40 -3.60 16.12 -0.86
CA GLN A 40 -2.66 16.48 -1.92
C GLN A 40 -3.39 17.12 -3.12
N PRO A 41 -2.80 18.11 -3.81
CA PRO A 41 -3.49 18.93 -4.82
C PRO A 41 -4.05 18.14 -6.01
N TRP A 42 -3.47 17.01 -6.35
CA TRP A 42 -3.92 16.16 -7.48
C TRP A 42 -5.05 15.20 -7.11
N VAL A 43 -5.29 14.96 -5.82
CA VAL A 43 -6.28 13.96 -5.34
C VAL A 43 -7.71 14.30 -5.75
N PRO A 44 -8.21 15.56 -5.67
CA PRO A 44 -9.61 15.86 -5.99
C PRO A 44 -10.03 15.44 -7.40
N ALA A 45 -9.19 15.71 -8.40
CA ALA A 45 -9.49 15.34 -9.80
C ALA A 45 -9.48 13.83 -10.00
N ARG A 46 -8.45 13.14 -9.48
CA ARG A 46 -8.37 11.68 -9.54
C ARG A 46 -9.50 11.01 -8.77
N TYR A 47 -9.81 11.51 -7.57
CA TYR A 47 -10.87 10.96 -6.74
C TYR A 47 -12.24 11.06 -7.42
N LYS A 48 -12.54 12.18 -8.08
CA LYS A 48 -13.77 12.34 -8.89
C LYS A 48 -13.85 11.24 -9.96
N ALA A 49 -12.79 11.05 -10.74
CA ALA A 49 -12.75 10.03 -11.79
C ALA A 49 -12.91 8.60 -11.23
N VAL A 50 -12.22 8.28 -10.14
CA VAL A 50 -12.31 6.99 -9.45
C VAL A 50 -13.74 6.75 -8.95
N ARG A 51 -14.38 7.74 -8.37
CA ARG A 51 -15.77 7.68 -7.87
C ARG A 51 -16.76 7.44 -9.00
N GLU A 52 -16.62 8.15 -10.11
CA GLU A 52 -17.45 7.96 -11.31
C GLU A 52 -17.27 6.57 -11.94
N ASN A 53 -16.05 6.02 -11.89
CA ASN A 53 -15.75 4.70 -12.41
C ASN A 53 -16.18 3.55 -11.48
N LEU A 54 -16.44 3.84 -10.20
CA LEU A 54 -16.86 2.86 -9.21
C LEU A 54 -18.39 2.80 -9.09
N LEU A 55 -19.03 3.97 -8.88
CA LEU A 55 -20.42 4.04 -8.47
C LEU A 55 -21.37 3.47 -9.54
N GLY A 56 -22.13 2.45 -9.15
CA GLY A 56 -23.12 1.79 -10.01
C GLY A 56 -22.56 1.02 -11.21
N LYS A 57 -21.24 0.81 -11.29
CA LYS A 57 -20.60 0.06 -12.37
C LYS A 57 -20.60 -1.44 -12.08
N GLU A 58 -20.62 -2.22 -13.15
CA GLU A 58 -20.27 -3.65 -13.04
C GLU A 58 -18.79 -3.76 -12.67
N CYS A 59 -18.50 -4.60 -11.69
CA CYS A 59 -17.15 -4.81 -11.21
C CYS A 59 -16.89 -6.33 -11.13
N GLY A 60 -16.03 -6.84 -11.99
CA GLY A 60 -15.57 -8.24 -11.92
C GLY A 60 -14.32 -8.35 -11.03
N ILE A 61 -13.44 -7.35 -11.12
CA ILE A 61 -12.20 -7.25 -10.32
C ILE A 61 -12.07 -5.82 -9.80
N LEU A 62 -11.84 -5.65 -8.50
CA LEU A 62 -11.59 -4.36 -7.88
C LEU A 62 -10.11 -4.23 -7.49
N PHE A 63 -9.38 -3.30 -8.12
CA PHE A 63 -8.02 -2.96 -7.74
C PHE A 63 -8.04 -1.79 -6.76
N VAL A 64 -7.52 -1.99 -5.56
CA VAL A 64 -7.44 -0.99 -4.48
C VAL A 64 -5.97 -0.70 -4.19
N GLY A 65 -5.59 0.58 -4.18
CA GLY A 65 -4.21 0.95 -3.89
C GLY A 65 -3.90 2.43 -4.10
N ASP A 66 -2.61 2.70 -4.20
CA ASP A 66 -2.02 4.02 -4.38
C ASP A 66 -1.66 4.33 -5.85
N SER A 67 -0.59 5.12 -6.05
CA SER A 67 -0.10 5.47 -7.40
C SER A 67 0.33 4.25 -8.22
N ILE A 68 0.84 3.19 -7.58
CA ILE A 68 1.26 1.98 -8.29
C ILE A 68 0.03 1.27 -8.88
N THR A 69 -1.10 1.30 -8.16
CA THR A 69 -2.37 0.81 -8.68
C THR A 69 -2.97 1.77 -9.73
N GLU A 70 -2.95 3.09 -9.49
CA GLU A 70 -3.43 4.09 -10.46
C GLU A 70 -2.72 3.96 -11.80
N CYS A 71 -1.41 3.76 -11.80
CA CYS A 71 -0.58 3.71 -13.00
C CYS A 71 -0.82 2.49 -13.92
N TRP A 72 -1.68 1.54 -13.54
CA TRP A 72 -2.25 0.60 -14.51
C TRP A 72 -2.96 1.31 -15.66
N GLU A 73 -3.49 2.53 -15.44
CA GLU A 73 -4.12 3.35 -16.48
C GLU A 73 -3.13 4.26 -17.22
N ARG A 74 -1.84 4.21 -16.90
CA ARG A 74 -0.76 5.00 -17.53
C ARG A 74 0.32 4.08 -18.10
N GLU A 75 1.33 3.73 -17.33
CA GLU A 75 2.41 2.85 -17.76
C GLU A 75 1.95 1.43 -18.08
N GLY A 76 0.90 0.95 -17.38
CA GLY A 76 0.27 -0.34 -17.63
C GLY A 76 -0.90 -0.30 -18.62
N ALA A 77 -1.21 0.84 -19.26
CA ALA A 77 -2.48 1.07 -19.98
C ALA A 77 -2.77 0.06 -21.10
N ALA A 78 -1.77 -0.33 -21.89
CA ALA A 78 -1.93 -1.32 -22.93
C ALA A 78 -2.32 -2.69 -22.37
N LEU A 79 -1.65 -3.11 -21.31
CA LEU A 79 -1.95 -4.36 -20.59
C LEU A 79 -3.32 -4.29 -19.90
N TRP A 80 -3.63 -3.18 -19.23
CA TRP A 80 -4.92 -2.96 -18.58
C TRP A 80 -6.08 -3.12 -19.56
N LYS A 81 -6.01 -2.43 -20.69
CA LYS A 81 -7.04 -2.50 -21.75
C LYS A 81 -7.21 -3.91 -22.29
N ARG A 82 -6.11 -4.62 -22.51
CA ARG A 82 -6.13 -5.97 -23.12
C ARG A 82 -6.59 -7.03 -22.12
N LEU A 83 -6.13 -6.98 -20.87
CA LEU A 83 -6.28 -8.07 -19.90
C LEU A 83 -7.44 -7.84 -18.94
N PHE A 84 -7.57 -6.65 -18.39
CA PHE A 84 -8.45 -6.40 -17.25
C PHE A 84 -9.77 -5.73 -17.60
N VAL A 85 -9.82 -4.90 -18.65
CA VAL A 85 -11.09 -4.31 -19.13
C VAL A 85 -12.11 -5.39 -19.52
N PRO A 86 -11.75 -6.47 -20.25
CA PRO A 86 -12.69 -7.55 -20.56
C PRO A 86 -13.22 -8.27 -19.31
N MET A 87 -12.45 -8.27 -18.20
CA MET A 87 -12.84 -8.82 -16.90
C MET A 87 -13.65 -7.84 -16.05
N LYS A 88 -14.08 -6.70 -16.62
CA LYS A 88 -14.79 -5.63 -15.91
C LYS A 88 -14.02 -5.14 -14.67
N ALA A 89 -12.70 -4.98 -14.81
CA ALA A 89 -11.88 -4.47 -13.73
C ALA A 89 -12.13 -2.98 -13.51
N VAL A 90 -12.18 -2.60 -12.23
CA VAL A 90 -12.28 -1.21 -11.77
C VAL A 90 -11.00 -0.86 -11.04
N ASN A 91 -10.37 0.24 -11.45
CA ASN A 91 -9.17 0.77 -10.82
C ASN A 91 -9.56 1.82 -9.77
N PHE A 92 -9.41 1.45 -8.51
CA PHE A 92 -9.64 2.31 -7.33
C PHE A 92 -8.34 2.82 -6.73
N GLY A 93 -7.27 2.99 -7.54
CA GLY A 93 -5.98 3.55 -7.15
C GLY A 93 -5.98 5.08 -7.15
N VAL A 94 -5.38 5.69 -6.13
CA VAL A 94 -5.15 7.15 -6.03
C VAL A 94 -3.74 7.45 -5.57
N SER A 95 -3.00 8.21 -6.37
CA SER A 95 -1.61 8.58 -6.11
C SER A 95 -1.44 9.27 -4.76
N GLY A 96 -0.43 8.85 -4.01
CA GLY A 96 -0.10 9.41 -2.70
C GLY A 96 -0.94 8.86 -1.54
N ASP A 97 -1.90 7.98 -1.80
CA ASP A 97 -2.68 7.40 -0.73
C ASP A 97 -1.85 6.48 0.17
N ARG A 98 -2.04 6.70 1.47
CA ARG A 98 -1.68 5.79 2.54
C ARG A 98 -2.89 4.92 2.88
N THR A 99 -2.71 4.02 3.81
CA THR A 99 -3.80 3.14 4.27
C THR A 99 -4.98 3.91 4.87
N ASP A 100 -4.73 4.96 5.66
CA ASP A 100 -5.76 5.84 6.21
C ASP A 100 -6.59 6.56 5.13
N SER A 101 -5.96 6.99 4.05
CA SER A 101 -6.62 7.65 2.93
C SER A 101 -7.46 6.68 2.09
N MET A 102 -6.96 5.46 1.88
CA MET A 102 -7.73 4.39 1.25
C MET A 102 -8.99 4.06 2.06
N LEU A 103 -8.87 3.96 3.40
CA LEU A 103 -10.00 3.72 4.30
C LEU A 103 -11.05 4.84 4.20
N TRP A 104 -10.62 6.10 4.16
CA TRP A 104 -11.52 7.23 3.99
C TRP A 104 -12.32 7.14 2.68
N ARG A 105 -11.64 6.82 1.56
CA ARG A 105 -12.31 6.68 0.25
C ARG A 105 -13.29 5.52 0.22
N MET A 106 -12.97 4.42 0.91
CA MET A 106 -13.88 3.28 1.02
C MET A 106 -15.15 3.65 1.80
N GLU A 107 -15.04 4.45 2.85
CA GLU A 107 -16.19 4.96 3.60
C GLU A 107 -17.03 5.93 2.76
N ASP A 108 -16.41 6.92 2.13
CA ASP A 108 -17.12 7.92 1.33
C ASP A 108 -17.87 7.33 0.13
N THR A 109 -17.32 6.30 -0.50
CA THR A 109 -17.96 5.65 -1.65
C THR A 109 -18.84 4.47 -1.28
N GLU A 110 -18.75 3.97 -0.04
CA GLU A 110 -19.35 2.70 0.42
C GLU A 110 -19.03 1.52 -0.52
N LEU A 111 -18.04 1.69 -1.40
CA LEU A 111 -17.69 0.76 -2.48
C LEU A 111 -18.95 0.30 -3.27
N ALA A 112 -19.81 1.26 -3.61
CA ALA A 112 -21.14 1.04 -4.18
C ALA A 112 -21.08 0.66 -5.68
N VAL A 113 -20.43 -0.46 -5.98
CA VAL A 113 -20.50 -1.12 -7.29
C VAL A 113 -21.83 -1.85 -7.49
N ARG A 114 -22.24 -2.02 -8.76
CA ARG A 114 -23.49 -2.72 -9.10
C ARG A 114 -23.41 -4.23 -8.89
N THR A 115 -22.25 -4.81 -9.17
CA THR A 115 -21.98 -6.25 -8.98
C THR A 115 -20.81 -6.44 -8.05
N SER A 116 -20.91 -7.37 -7.09
CA SER A 116 -19.79 -7.71 -6.22
C SER A 116 -18.64 -8.28 -7.04
N PRO A 117 -17.40 -7.79 -6.84
CA PRO A 117 -16.23 -8.30 -7.56
C PRO A 117 -15.93 -9.74 -7.14
N ARG A 118 -15.57 -10.57 -8.11
CA ARG A 118 -15.05 -11.92 -7.84
C ARG A 118 -13.69 -11.86 -7.14
N TYR A 119 -12.89 -10.85 -7.48
CA TYR A 119 -11.57 -10.63 -6.89
C TYR A 119 -11.40 -9.19 -6.44
N CYS A 120 -10.79 -8.98 -5.29
CA CYS A 120 -10.21 -7.71 -4.86
C CYS A 120 -8.69 -7.85 -4.84
N ILE A 121 -7.99 -6.91 -5.49
CA ILE A 121 -6.52 -6.83 -5.51
C ILE A 121 -6.11 -5.65 -4.65
N LEU A 122 -5.41 -5.88 -3.56
CA LEU A 122 -4.99 -4.83 -2.62
C LEU A 122 -3.46 -4.68 -2.64
N LEU A 123 -2.97 -3.50 -3.02
CA LEU A 123 -1.58 -3.08 -2.87
C LEU A 123 -1.54 -1.77 -2.08
N ALA A 124 -1.04 -1.79 -0.86
CA ALA A 124 -0.98 -0.63 0.02
C ALA A 124 0.25 -0.66 0.92
N GLY A 125 0.72 0.51 1.34
CA GLY A 125 1.82 0.65 2.30
C GLY A 125 3.01 1.45 1.80
N THR A 126 3.21 1.60 0.49
CA THR A 126 4.33 2.34 -0.10
C THR A 126 4.42 3.77 0.44
N ASN A 127 3.31 4.49 0.49
CA ASN A 127 3.30 5.87 0.99
C ASN A 127 3.36 5.96 2.52
N ASN A 128 2.95 4.95 3.25
CA ASN A 128 3.20 4.86 4.68
C ASN A 128 4.70 4.81 4.97
N ILE A 129 5.49 4.13 4.13
CA ILE A 129 6.95 4.10 4.22
C ILE A 129 7.53 5.46 3.81
N GLY A 130 7.18 5.95 2.63
CA GLY A 130 7.82 7.11 1.99
C GLY A 130 7.55 8.42 2.70
N LEU A 131 6.29 8.76 2.97
CA LEU A 131 5.89 10.02 3.58
C LEU A 131 6.41 10.18 5.01
N TRP A 132 6.55 9.08 5.74
CA TRP A 132 7.14 9.05 7.08
C TRP A 132 8.64 8.75 7.08
N LYS A 133 9.28 8.69 5.90
CA LYS A 133 10.72 8.41 5.75
C LYS A 133 11.16 7.15 6.51
N GLY A 134 10.32 6.10 6.48
CA GLY A 134 10.53 4.84 7.19
C GLY A 134 10.35 4.89 8.71
N ARG A 135 9.89 6.01 9.29
CA ARG A 135 9.72 6.15 10.75
C ARG A 135 8.48 5.44 11.29
N GLN A 136 7.41 5.30 10.47
CA GLN A 136 6.24 4.56 10.93
C GLN A 136 6.60 3.08 11.16
N PRO A 137 6.27 2.49 12.33
CA PRO A 137 6.48 1.07 12.60
C PRO A 137 5.78 0.18 11.56
N ALA A 138 6.41 -0.92 11.18
CA ALA A 138 5.85 -1.85 10.20
C ALA A 138 4.50 -2.41 10.65
N GLU A 139 4.37 -2.71 11.94
CA GLU A 139 3.14 -3.22 12.55
C GLU A 139 1.96 -2.27 12.37
N GLN A 140 2.20 -0.96 12.48
CA GLN A 140 1.16 0.05 12.28
C GLN A 140 0.70 0.09 10.81
N THR A 141 1.64 0.04 9.86
CA THR A 141 1.29 -0.03 8.44
C THR A 141 0.49 -1.30 8.13
N VAL A 142 0.92 -2.44 8.66
CA VAL A 142 0.21 -3.72 8.50
C VAL A 142 -1.18 -3.69 9.14
N LYS A 143 -1.35 -3.01 10.28
CA LYS A 143 -2.66 -2.80 10.90
C LYS A 143 -3.61 -2.06 9.96
N GLY A 144 -3.14 -1.00 9.30
CA GLY A 144 -3.91 -0.27 8.29
C GLY A 144 -4.25 -1.14 7.07
N ILE A 145 -3.29 -1.91 6.54
CA ILE A 145 -3.53 -2.84 5.43
C ILE A 145 -4.57 -3.91 5.81
N ARG A 146 -4.44 -4.47 7.01
CA ARG A 146 -5.40 -5.45 7.54
C ARG A 146 -6.80 -4.87 7.66
N GLU A 147 -6.95 -3.63 8.13
CA GLU A 147 -8.25 -2.96 8.25
C GLU A 147 -8.91 -2.78 6.86
N ILE A 148 -8.15 -2.37 5.84
CA ILE A 148 -8.64 -2.31 4.46
C ILE A 148 -9.12 -3.69 3.99
N ALA A 149 -8.30 -4.72 4.18
CA ALA A 149 -8.62 -6.09 3.79
C ALA A 149 -9.90 -6.60 4.46
N VAL A 150 -10.06 -6.38 5.77
CA VAL A 150 -11.25 -6.76 6.53
C VAL A 150 -12.50 -6.05 6.01
N ARG A 151 -12.40 -4.75 5.70
CA ARG A 151 -13.54 -3.99 5.13
C ARG A 151 -13.92 -4.48 3.74
N LEU A 152 -12.95 -4.82 2.88
CA LEU A 152 -13.22 -5.41 1.57
C LEU A 152 -13.95 -6.75 1.69
N LEU A 153 -13.46 -7.64 2.54
CA LEU A 153 -14.05 -8.96 2.78
C LEU A 153 -15.45 -8.88 3.44
N LYS A 154 -15.68 -7.88 4.29
CA LYS A 154 -16.99 -7.60 4.88
C LYS A 154 -17.96 -7.05 3.84
N ARG A 155 -17.51 -6.12 3.00
CA ARG A 155 -18.35 -5.49 1.97
C ARG A 155 -18.70 -6.45 0.85
N PHE A 156 -17.78 -7.37 0.50
CA PHE A 156 -17.93 -8.37 -0.55
C PHE A 156 -17.67 -9.78 0.00
N PRO A 157 -18.66 -10.42 0.64
CA PRO A 157 -18.45 -11.67 1.37
C PRO A 157 -17.97 -12.84 0.51
N GLU A 158 -18.26 -12.84 -0.81
CA GLU A 158 -17.87 -13.90 -1.74
C GLU A 158 -16.57 -13.61 -2.50
N THR A 159 -15.99 -12.42 -2.32
CA THR A 159 -14.76 -12.04 -3.02
C THR A 159 -13.57 -12.88 -2.55
N ARG A 160 -12.66 -13.15 -3.47
CA ARG A 160 -11.30 -13.62 -3.14
C ARG A 160 -10.38 -12.42 -3.09
N LEU A 161 -9.72 -12.22 -1.97
CA LEU A 161 -8.75 -11.13 -1.81
C LEU A 161 -7.36 -11.61 -2.23
N ILE A 162 -6.73 -10.90 -3.15
CA ILE A 162 -5.31 -11.03 -3.46
C ILE A 162 -4.61 -9.85 -2.81
N LEU A 163 -3.94 -10.12 -1.69
CA LEU A 163 -3.16 -9.13 -0.96
C LEU A 163 -1.73 -9.14 -1.49
N MET A 164 -1.37 -8.04 -2.16
CA MET A 164 -0.02 -7.87 -2.71
C MET A 164 0.97 -7.53 -1.60
N GLU A 165 2.16 -8.14 -1.65
CA GLU A 165 3.30 -7.60 -0.92
C GLU A 165 3.63 -6.19 -1.44
N VAL A 166 4.07 -5.31 -0.54
CA VAL A 166 4.57 -3.98 -0.92
C VAL A 166 5.76 -4.15 -1.85
N THR A 167 5.72 -3.47 -2.99
CA THR A 167 6.80 -3.52 -3.97
C THR A 167 8.09 -2.89 -3.42
N PRO A 168 9.26 -3.25 -3.97
CA PRO A 168 10.55 -2.75 -3.48
C PRO A 168 10.64 -1.21 -3.47
N TYR A 169 11.07 -0.63 -2.35
CA TYR A 169 11.23 0.81 -2.20
C TYR A 169 12.69 1.24 -2.43
N GLY A 170 12.97 1.83 -3.58
CA GLY A 170 14.32 2.27 -3.96
C GLY A 170 15.26 1.16 -4.44
N PRO A 171 16.30 1.51 -5.19
CA PRO A 171 17.23 0.56 -5.80
C PRO A 171 18.23 -0.02 -4.79
N ASP A 172 18.49 0.67 -3.68
CA ASP A 172 19.45 0.27 -2.65
C ASP A 172 18.78 -0.70 -1.65
N PRO A 173 19.20 -2.00 -1.62
CA PRO A 173 18.65 -3.00 -0.71
C PRO A 173 18.95 -2.70 0.76
N ASP A 174 20.00 -1.94 1.06
CA ASP A 174 20.42 -1.62 2.42
C ASP A 174 19.81 -0.32 2.97
N SER A 175 19.00 0.38 2.16
CA SER A 175 18.36 1.60 2.60
C SER A 175 17.35 1.35 3.74
N PRO A 176 17.17 2.30 4.68
CA PRO A 176 16.17 2.16 5.75
C PRO A 176 14.74 1.96 5.21
N LEU A 177 14.40 2.54 4.07
CA LEU A 177 13.08 2.42 3.45
C LEU A 177 12.85 1.02 2.89
N ARG A 178 13.89 0.40 2.26
CA ARG A 178 13.83 -0.97 1.79
C ARG A 178 13.70 -1.95 2.97
N ARG A 179 14.49 -1.79 4.02
CA ARG A 179 14.36 -2.63 5.22
C ARG A 179 12.98 -2.53 5.85
N ARG A 180 12.37 -1.32 5.89
CA ARG A 180 10.99 -1.14 6.37
C ARG A 180 9.98 -1.86 5.46
N GLN A 181 10.13 -1.77 4.15
CA GLN A 181 9.29 -2.48 3.19
C GLN A 181 9.37 -4.01 3.38
N GLU A 182 10.56 -4.57 3.58
CA GLU A 182 10.77 -5.99 3.82
C GLU A 182 10.16 -6.45 5.16
N GLU A 183 10.28 -5.62 6.20
CA GLU A 183 9.65 -5.88 7.49
C GLU A 183 8.13 -5.92 7.39
N ILE A 184 7.50 -4.99 6.67
CA ILE A 184 6.07 -5.01 6.37
C ILE A 184 5.70 -6.31 5.65
N ASN A 185 6.42 -6.68 4.60
CA ASN A 185 6.12 -7.89 3.83
C ASN A 185 6.26 -9.17 4.67
N ARG A 186 7.28 -9.22 5.54
CA ARG A 186 7.43 -10.33 6.50
C ARG A 186 6.23 -10.47 7.44
N LEU A 187 5.64 -9.35 7.86
CA LEU A 187 4.42 -9.34 8.68
C LEU A 187 3.19 -9.67 7.86
N LEU A 188 3.06 -9.16 6.62
CA LEU A 188 1.95 -9.48 5.71
C LEU A 188 1.84 -10.99 5.48
N ARG A 189 2.97 -11.70 5.26
CA ARG A 189 3.00 -13.16 5.07
C ARG A 189 2.45 -13.96 6.26
N ARG A 190 2.32 -13.35 7.43
CA ARG A 190 1.78 -13.97 8.64
C ARG A 190 0.30 -13.63 8.88
N LEU A 191 -0.30 -12.79 8.03
CA LEU A 191 -1.71 -12.45 8.17
C LEU A 191 -2.59 -13.62 7.77
N GLU A 192 -3.45 -14.01 8.67
CA GLU A 192 -4.50 -15.00 8.43
C GLU A 192 -5.82 -14.25 8.21
N LEU A 193 -6.30 -14.25 6.97
CA LEU A 193 -7.57 -13.66 6.57
C LEU A 193 -8.32 -14.66 5.68
N PRO A 194 -9.65 -14.78 5.83
CA PRO A 194 -10.44 -15.72 5.04
C PRO A 194 -10.36 -15.36 3.55
N ARG A 195 -10.36 -16.36 2.69
CA ARG A 195 -10.37 -16.22 1.22
C ARG A 195 -9.28 -15.27 0.70
N THR A 196 -8.13 -15.23 1.36
CA THR A 196 -7.02 -14.32 1.02
C THR A 196 -5.81 -15.11 0.57
N THR A 197 -5.27 -14.73 -0.59
CA THR A 197 -3.97 -15.17 -1.09
C THR A 197 -2.99 -14.01 -1.02
N ILE A 198 -1.80 -14.23 -0.47
CA ILE A 198 -0.72 -13.24 -0.49
C ILE A 198 0.11 -13.46 -1.74
N LEU A 199 0.25 -12.41 -2.57
CA LEU A 199 1.01 -12.46 -3.81
C LEU A 199 2.21 -11.53 -3.74
N SER A 200 3.38 -12.07 -4.06
CA SER A 200 4.62 -11.31 -4.23
C SER A 200 5.06 -11.31 -5.68
N ILE A 201 5.41 -10.13 -6.18
CA ILE A 201 6.07 -9.96 -7.48
C ILE A 201 7.53 -9.50 -7.32
N ASN A 202 8.00 -9.37 -6.08
CA ASN A 202 9.30 -8.78 -5.76
C ASN A 202 10.47 -9.55 -6.38
N GLY A 203 10.38 -10.88 -6.43
CA GLY A 203 11.39 -11.72 -7.09
C GLY A 203 11.52 -11.47 -8.60
N SER A 204 10.45 -11.04 -9.28
CA SER A 204 10.49 -10.66 -10.70
C SER A 204 11.03 -9.23 -10.89
N LEU A 205 10.96 -8.37 -9.89
CA LEU A 205 11.40 -6.98 -9.94
C LEU A 205 12.84 -6.78 -9.52
N LEU A 206 13.43 -7.73 -8.77
CA LEU A 206 14.75 -7.64 -8.17
C LEU A 206 15.74 -8.64 -8.79
N LYS A 207 17.01 -8.28 -8.79
CA LYS A 207 18.14 -9.19 -9.00
C LYS A 207 18.42 -9.99 -7.72
N PRO A 208 19.27 -11.05 -7.79
CA PRO A 208 19.65 -11.80 -6.60
C PRO A 208 20.35 -10.99 -5.50
N ASP A 209 21.01 -9.89 -5.87
CA ASP A 209 21.65 -8.96 -4.93
C ASP A 209 20.67 -7.95 -4.29
N GLY A 210 19.38 -8.05 -4.61
CA GLY A 210 18.33 -7.15 -4.09
C GLY A 210 18.22 -5.81 -4.81
N THR A 211 19.07 -5.51 -5.78
CA THR A 211 18.95 -4.30 -6.62
C THR A 211 17.84 -4.45 -7.66
N PHE A 212 17.39 -3.34 -8.23
CA PHE A 212 16.37 -3.36 -9.28
C PHE A 212 16.85 -4.12 -10.53
N ARG A 213 15.98 -4.97 -11.10
CA ARG A 213 16.17 -5.46 -12.46
C ARG A 213 16.00 -4.30 -13.44
N GLU A 214 16.83 -4.29 -14.48
CA GLU A 214 16.81 -3.28 -15.51
C GLU A 214 15.42 -3.17 -16.17
N GLY A 215 14.96 -1.94 -16.28
CA GLY A 215 13.72 -1.59 -16.93
C GLY A 215 12.45 -1.92 -16.16
N MET A 216 12.51 -2.40 -14.90
CA MET A 216 11.30 -2.69 -14.10
C MET A 216 10.70 -1.45 -13.45
N PHE A 217 11.53 -0.47 -13.10
CA PHE A 217 11.11 0.77 -12.43
C PHE A 217 11.51 1.99 -13.26
N LYS A 218 10.65 3.02 -13.26
CA LYS A 218 10.93 4.32 -13.86
C LYS A 218 11.55 5.31 -12.87
N ASP A 219 11.37 5.05 -11.58
CA ASP A 219 11.90 5.82 -10.47
C ASP A 219 12.12 4.90 -9.25
N HIS A 220 12.08 5.45 -8.03
CA HIS A 220 12.32 4.68 -6.80
C HIS A 220 11.19 3.71 -6.40
N VAL A 221 9.98 3.82 -6.99
CA VAL A 221 8.80 3.04 -6.56
C VAL A 221 7.86 2.65 -7.69
N HIS A 222 7.77 3.47 -8.77
CA HIS A 222 6.79 3.25 -9.83
C HIS A 222 7.31 2.30 -10.90
N LEU A 223 6.45 1.39 -11.31
CA LEU A 223 6.74 0.40 -12.33
C LEU A 223 6.71 1.00 -13.74
N THR A 224 7.51 0.42 -14.63
CA THR A 224 7.39 0.58 -16.08
C THR A 224 6.35 -0.39 -16.63
N GLU A 225 6.06 -0.34 -17.95
CA GLU A 225 5.24 -1.36 -18.62
C GLU A 225 5.77 -2.77 -18.39
N LYS A 226 7.11 -2.96 -18.38
CA LYS A 226 7.76 -4.25 -18.10
C LYS A 226 7.47 -4.72 -16.65
N GLY A 227 7.48 -3.79 -15.69
CA GLY A 227 7.11 -4.09 -14.31
C GLY A 227 5.64 -4.48 -14.17
N TYR A 228 4.74 -3.80 -14.93
CA TYR A 228 3.32 -4.18 -14.98
C TYR A 228 3.09 -5.51 -15.67
N LEU A 229 3.87 -5.87 -16.68
CA LEU A 229 3.82 -7.20 -17.28
C LEU A 229 4.18 -8.28 -16.25
N ALA A 230 5.23 -8.09 -15.47
CA ALA A 230 5.59 -9.01 -14.40
C ALA A 230 4.46 -9.14 -13.34
N TRP A 231 3.74 -8.06 -13.04
CA TRP A 231 2.57 -8.12 -12.17
C TRP A 231 1.42 -8.90 -12.81
N ALA A 232 1.12 -8.63 -14.09
CA ALA A 232 0.08 -9.37 -14.82
C ALA A 232 0.37 -10.88 -14.86
N ASP A 233 1.60 -11.26 -15.20
CA ASP A 233 2.02 -12.66 -15.31
C ASP A 233 1.87 -13.43 -13.99
N ALA A 234 2.13 -12.77 -12.85
CA ALA A 234 1.94 -13.37 -11.54
C ALA A 234 0.46 -13.43 -11.11
N LEU A 235 -0.36 -12.47 -11.56
CA LEU A 235 -1.75 -12.33 -11.13
C LEU A 235 -2.71 -13.22 -11.95
N LEU A 236 -2.50 -13.32 -13.27
CA LEU A 236 -3.42 -14.02 -14.17
C LEU A 236 -3.71 -15.48 -13.81
N PRO A 237 -2.73 -16.31 -13.38
CA PRO A 237 -3.01 -17.68 -12.94
C PRO A 237 -4.02 -17.76 -11.79
N LEU A 238 -3.92 -16.84 -10.82
CA LEU A 238 -4.85 -16.77 -9.69
C LEU A 238 -6.27 -16.37 -10.12
N LEU A 239 -6.39 -15.48 -11.10
CA LEU A 239 -7.68 -15.03 -11.63
C LEU A 239 -8.37 -16.11 -12.47
N ASN A 240 -7.61 -16.95 -13.16
CA ASN A 240 -8.11 -18.06 -13.98
C ASN A 240 -8.45 -19.32 -13.16
N GLY A 241 -8.13 -19.34 -11.88
CA GLY A 241 -8.39 -20.49 -11.01
C GLY A 241 -7.34 -21.60 -11.10
N GLU A 242 -6.13 -21.27 -11.59
CA GLU A 242 -4.99 -22.19 -11.74
C GLU A 242 -4.03 -22.14 -10.53
N GLY A 243 -4.44 -21.44 -9.44
CA GLY A 243 -3.63 -21.25 -8.23
C GLY A 243 -4.19 -21.93 -6.98
#